data_fc17241d6d928b026720359cbc619096
#
_entry.id   fc17241d6d928b026720359cbc619096
#
_cell.length_a   1.000
_cell.length_b   1.000
_cell.length_c   1.000
_cell.angle_alpha   90.00
_cell.angle_beta   90.00
_cell.angle_gamma   90.00
#
_symmetry.space_group_name_H-M   'P 1'
#
loop_
_entity.id
_entity.type
_entity.pdbx_description
1 polymer ?
#
loop_
_entity_poly.entity_id
_entity_poly.type
_entity_poly.pdbx_seq_one_letter_code
_entity_poly.pdbx_strand_id
1 'polypeptide(L)'
;MRGEARIVIGTRSAIFAPVTNVGIIIMDEEGEPSYKSDSTPRYHARDVAIQRCGYNNCVLLMASATPSLESFYFAQKGRYHLFELKNRYSKSPLPAVEIVDMQEEAAEGNDSLLSRVMCDKLTEVLAKKEQAILLLNRRGYTTYITCMDCRQPVACPNCNIPLTYHKKNDRYMCHYCGYTMDNIEHCPQCGSQRLKSSGVGTQRVEDELERLFPQARLLRMDADTTSSRYSYEENFKAFEKGEYDIMLGDSNDSK
;
A
#
# COMPACT_ATOMS: atom_id res chain seq x y z
N MET A 1 37.76 4.52 -12.41
CA MET A 1 36.48 4.16 -13.05
C MET A 1 36.71 4.13 -14.55
N ARG A 2 36.37 3.02 -15.23
CA ARG A 2 36.75 2.85 -16.65
C ARG A 2 35.82 3.56 -17.64
N GLY A 3 34.71 4.17 -17.17
CA GLY A 3 33.73 4.88 -18.02
C GLY A 3 33.01 4.02 -19.05
N GLU A 4 32.97 2.70 -18.84
CA GLU A 4 32.41 1.73 -19.78
C GLU A 4 30.87 1.68 -19.73
N ALA A 5 30.28 1.94 -18.56
CA ALA A 5 28.82 1.95 -18.38
C ALA A 5 28.25 3.33 -18.73
N ARG A 6 27.38 3.37 -19.73
CA ARG A 6 26.66 4.57 -20.17
C ARG A 6 25.28 4.72 -19.53
N ILE A 7 24.72 3.63 -19.05
CA ILE A 7 23.39 3.55 -18.43
C ILE A 7 23.56 2.85 -17.08
N VAL A 8 22.98 3.43 -16.04
CA VAL A 8 22.90 2.85 -14.69
C VAL A 8 21.44 2.76 -14.32
N ILE A 9 20.99 1.56 -13.95
CA ILE A 9 19.63 1.28 -13.45
C ILE A 9 19.79 0.76 -12.03
N GLY A 10 18.96 1.25 -11.12
CA GLY A 10 18.97 0.80 -9.75
C GLY A 10 17.94 1.52 -8.90
N THR A 11 17.88 1.15 -7.64
CA THR A 11 16.99 1.75 -6.63
C THR A 11 17.51 3.14 -6.22
N ARG A 12 16.97 3.71 -5.16
CA ARG A 12 17.33 5.03 -4.58
C ARG A 12 18.84 5.32 -4.57
N SER A 13 19.67 4.32 -4.23
CA SER A 13 21.13 4.49 -4.16
C SER A 13 21.82 4.68 -5.51
N ALA A 14 21.17 4.34 -6.61
CA ALA A 14 21.73 4.56 -7.96
C ALA A 14 22.02 6.04 -8.25
N ILE A 15 21.36 6.96 -7.53
CA ILE A 15 21.62 8.40 -7.65
C ILE A 15 23.07 8.78 -7.31
N PHE A 16 23.80 7.95 -6.56
CA PHE A 16 25.20 8.15 -6.21
C PHE A 16 26.18 7.42 -7.15
N ALA A 17 25.67 6.74 -8.17
CA ALA A 17 26.53 6.05 -9.12
C ALA A 17 27.54 7.04 -9.74
N PRO A 18 28.83 6.68 -9.82
CA PRO A 18 29.90 7.57 -10.23
C PRO A 18 30.00 7.71 -11.77
N VAL A 19 28.89 8.17 -12.37
CA VAL A 19 28.84 8.50 -13.80
C VAL A 19 29.36 9.93 -13.97
N THR A 20 30.34 10.11 -14.83
CA THR A 20 31.07 11.39 -14.98
C THR A 20 30.40 12.39 -15.93
N ASN A 21 29.59 11.94 -16.86
CA ASN A 21 28.92 12.80 -17.83
C ASN A 21 27.44 12.43 -17.91
N VAL A 22 26.67 12.89 -16.94
CA VAL A 22 25.26 12.60 -16.84
C VAL A 22 24.48 13.51 -17.77
N GLY A 23 23.77 12.93 -18.76
CA GLY A 23 22.90 13.68 -19.67
C GLY A 23 21.45 13.76 -19.21
N ILE A 24 20.97 12.71 -18.50
CA ILE A 24 19.62 12.66 -17.97
C ILE A 24 19.58 11.79 -16.72
N ILE A 25 18.73 12.19 -15.76
CA ILE A 25 18.34 11.36 -14.62
C ILE A 25 16.84 11.14 -14.73
N ILE A 26 16.42 9.87 -14.67
CA ILE A 26 15.00 9.49 -14.71
C ILE A 26 14.63 8.89 -13.35
N MET A 27 13.58 9.43 -12.75
CA MET A 27 12.97 8.89 -11.54
C MET A 27 11.57 8.39 -11.91
N ASP A 28 11.40 7.07 -11.88
CA ASP A 28 10.11 6.43 -12.09
C ASP A 28 9.37 6.32 -10.75
N GLU A 29 8.04 6.49 -10.78
CA GLU A 29 7.20 6.56 -9.58
C GLU A 29 7.76 7.54 -8.52
N GLU A 30 8.01 8.79 -8.93
CA GLU A 30 8.73 9.80 -8.11
C GLU A 30 8.07 10.09 -6.76
N GLY A 31 6.77 9.81 -6.62
CA GLY A 31 6.01 9.95 -5.38
C GLY A 31 6.24 8.84 -4.35
N GLU A 32 6.99 7.78 -4.71
CA GLU A 32 7.23 6.65 -3.82
C GLU A 32 8.03 7.04 -2.57
N PRO A 33 7.52 6.73 -1.35
CA PRO A 33 8.22 7.04 -0.09
C PRO A 33 9.61 6.42 0.01
N SER A 34 9.88 5.34 -0.73
CA SER A 34 11.16 4.63 -0.74
C SER A 34 12.33 5.49 -1.25
N TYR A 35 12.06 6.57 -1.97
CA TYR A 35 13.09 7.54 -2.36
C TYR A 35 13.65 8.37 -1.19
N LYS A 36 12.98 8.35 -0.03
CA LYS A 36 13.52 8.94 1.20
C LYS A 36 14.34 7.91 1.97
N SER A 37 15.55 8.28 2.39
CA SER A 37 16.37 7.45 3.27
C SER A 37 15.96 7.62 4.72
N ASP A 38 15.65 6.52 5.41
CA ASP A 38 15.35 6.49 6.83
C ASP A 38 16.62 6.34 7.68
N SER A 39 17.70 5.85 7.07
CA SER A 39 19.02 5.69 7.72
C SER A 39 19.91 6.92 7.50
N THR A 40 20.86 7.14 8.40
CA THR A 40 21.85 8.23 8.30
C THR A 40 22.92 7.89 7.25
N PRO A 41 23.24 8.85 6.33
CA PRO A 41 22.65 10.18 6.19
C PRO A 41 21.24 10.14 5.58
N ARG A 42 20.32 10.88 6.19
CA ARG A 42 18.95 11.00 5.69
C ARG A 42 18.93 11.95 4.49
N TYR A 43 18.44 11.48 3.35
CA TYR A 43 18.29 12.26 2.13
C TYR A 43 17.04 11.83 1.36
N HIS A 44 16.57 12.69 0.49
CA HIS A 44 15.59 12.34 -0.54
C HIS A 44 16.28 12.29 -1.90
N ALA A 45 16.10 11.20 -2.64
CA ALA A 45 16.79 11.01 -3.92
C ALA A 45 16.47 12.11 -4.95
N ARG A 46 15.25 12.66 -4.94
CA ARG A 46 14.85 13.79 -5.79
C ARG A 46 15.71 15.02 -5.54
N ASP A 47 15.97 15.37 -4.27
CA ASP A 47 16.74 16.55 -3.94
C ASP A 47 18.20 16.38 -4.40
N VAL A 48 18.76 15.18 -4.21
CA VAL A 48 20.10 14.84 -4.73
C VAL A 48 20.12 14.88 -6.26
N ALA A 49 19.08 14.38 -6.92
CA ALA A 49 18.95 14.38 -8.37
C ALA A 49 18.92 15.83 -8.92
N ILE A 50 18.15 16.72 -8.31
CA ILE A 50 18.09 18.14 -8.67
C ILE A 50 19.47 18.78 -8.59
N GLN A 51 20.18 18.59 -7.46
CA GLN A 51 21.53 19.12 -7.29
C GLN A 51 22.51 18.55 -8.31
N ARG A 52 22.46 17.25 -8.52
CA ARG A 52 23.33 16.57 -9.47
C ARG A 52 23.09 17.02 -10.90
N CYS A 53 21.84 17.22 -11.31
CA CYS A 53 21.50 17.78 -12.61
C CYS A 53 22.00 19.20 -12.75
N GLY A 54 21.94 20.02 -11.70
CA GLY A 54 22.53 21.37 -11.70
C GLY A 54 24.04 21.36 -11.96
N TYR A 55 24.78 20.45 -11.31
CA TYR A 55 26.24 20.32 -11.50
C TYR A 55 26.63 19.79 -12.89
N ASN A 56 25.83 18.89 -13.46
CA ASN A 56 26.13 18.26 -14.75
C ASN A 56 25.43 18.93 -15.93
N ASN A 57 24.62 19.97 -15.68
CA ASN A 57 23.79 20.63 -16.68
C ASN A 57 22.93 19.61 -17.46
N CYS A 58 22.31 18.70 -16.74
CA CYS A 58 21.49 17.64 -17.31
C CYS A 58 20.00 17.77 -16.92
N VAL A 59 19.16 17.00 -17.57
CA VAL A 59 17.71 17.00 -17.34
C VAL A 59 17.33 16.01 -16.25
N LEU A 60 16.44 16.41 -15.34
CA LEU A 60 15.73 15.51 -14.43
C LEU A 60 14.32 15.26 -14.98
N LEU A 61 14.02 14.02 -15.29
CA LEU A 61 12.67 13.55 -15.66
C LEU A 61 12.07 12.79 -14.48
N MET A 62 10.99 13.31 -13.94
CA MET A 62 10.20 12.66 -12.89
C MET A 62 8.91 12.13 -13.52
N ALA A 63 8.68 10.82 -13.41
CA ALA A 63 7.52 10.14 -13.96
C ALA A 63 6.68 9.53 -12.83
N SER A 64 5.37 9.66 -12.91
CA SER A 64 4.43 8.98 -12.02
C SER A 64 3.01 9.08 -12.56
N ALA A 65 2.20 8.07 -12.29
CA ALA A 65 0.75 8.15 -12.47
C ALA A 65 0.10 9.00 -11.35
N THR A 66 0.76 9.07 -10.18
CA THR A 66 0.31 9.78 -8.97
C THR A 66 1.47 10.62 -8.42
N PRO A 67 1.76 11.78 -9.03
CA PRO A 67 2.90 12.61 -8.62
C PRO A 67 2.76 13.08 -7.17
N SER A 68 3.90 13.31 -6.51
CA SER A 68 3.90 13.89 -5.16
C SER A 68 3.27 15.29 -5.18
N LEU A 69 2.65 15.69 -4.05
CA LEU A 69 2.02 17.01 -3.93
C LEU A 69 3.02 18.14 -4.19
N GLU A 70 4.25 17.98 -3.74
CA GLU A 70 5.32 18.95 -3.93
C GLU A 70 5.69 19.10 -5.41
N SER A 71 5.88 17.99 -6.12
CA SER A 71 6.25 18.01 -7.54
C SER A 71 5.12 18.61 -8.38
N PHE A 72 3.89 18.21 -8.10
CA PHE A 72 2.71 18.75 -8.78
C PHE A 72 2.53 20.24 -8.52
N TYR A 73 2.66 20.67 -7.27
CA TYR A 73 2.60 22.09 -6.90
C TYR A 73 3.66 22.93 -7.63
N PHE A 74 4.93 22.45 -7.67
CA PHE A 74 5.98 23.15 -8.37
C PHE A 74 5.77 23.19 -9.89
N ALA A 75 5.16 22.17 -10.46
CA ALA A 75 4.76 22.16 -11.86
C ALA A 75 3.66 23.22 -12.12
N GLN A 76 2.63 23.29 -11.27
CA GLN A 76 1.59 24.31 -11.38
C GLN A 76 2.12 25.75 -11.22
N LYS A 77 3.18 25.93 -10.41
CA LYS A 77 3.85 27.22 -10.24
C LYS A 77 4.87 27.55 -11.35
N GLY A 78 4.96 26.70 -12.38
CA GLY A 78 5.87 26.90 -13.53
C GLY A 78 7.35 26.68 -13.21
N ARG A 79 7.67 26.11 -12.02
CA ARG A 79 9.05 25.76 -11.67
C ARG A 79 9.51 24.49 -12.39
N TYR A 80 8.58 23.57 -12.66
CA TYR A 80 8.80 22.36 -13.47
C TYR A 80 7.92 22.42 -14.71
N HIS A 81 8.35 21.80 -15.79
CA HIS A 81 7.52 21.57 -16.96
C HIS A 81 6.66 20.33 -16.73
N LEU A 82 5.33 20.47 -16.85
CA LEU A 82 4.38 19.38 -16.72
C LEU A 82 4.03 18.82 -18.10
N PHE A 83 4.20 17.50 -18.23
CA PHE A 83 3.73 16.74 -19.40
C PHE A 83 2.70 15.73 -18.96
N GLU A 84 1.51 15.80 -19.53
CA GLU A 84 0.40 14.89 -19.21
C GLU A 84 0.18 13.88 -20.33
N LEU A 85 0.37 12.59 -20.05
CA LEU A 85 0.03 11.50 -20.94
C LEU A 85 -1.43 11.07 -20.67
N LYS A 86 -2.39 11.70 -21.34
CA LYS A 86 -3.84 11.52 -21.08
C LYS A 86 -4.40 10.22 -21.64
N ASN A 87 -3.74 9.63 -22.63
CA ASN A 87 -4.22 8.42 -23.30
C ASN A 87 -3.34 7.22 -22.96
N ARG A 88 -3.97 6.08 -22.69
CA ARG A 88 -3.25 4.81 -22.55
C ARG A 88 -2.71 4.37 -23.92
N TYR A 89 -1.53 3.74 -23.92
CA TYR A 89 -0.94 3.16 -25.14
C TYR A 89 -1.90 2.16 -25.82
N SER A 90 -2.56 1.31 -25.04
CA SER A 90 -3.53 0.31 -25.53
C SER A 90 -4.87 0.89 -25.96
N LYS A 91 -5.12 2.20 -25.77
CA LYS A 91 -6.43 2.84 -25.96
C LYS A 91 -7.58 2.19 -25.17
N SER A 92 -7.28 1.29 -24.25
CA SER A 92 -8.28 0.65 -23.39
C SER A 92 -8.91 1.67 -22.45
N PRO A 93 -10.24 1.61 -22.23
CA PRO A 93 -10.90 2.48 -21.26
C PRO A 93 -10.38 2.23 -19.85
N LEU A 94 -10.56 3.21 -18.97
CA LEU A 94 -10.31 3.02 -17.55
C LEU A 94 -11.34 2.00 -17.00
N PRO A 95 -10.94 1.19 -16.00
CA PRO A 95 -11.89 0.30 -15.35
C PRO A 95 -12.99 1.11 -14.66
N ALA A 96 -14.17 0.53 -14.56
CA ALA A 96 -15.23 1.07 -13.71
C ALA A 96 -14.78 0.97 -12.24
N VAL A 97 -15.01 2.04 -11.49
CA VAL A 97 -14.70 2.08 -10.05
C VAL A 97 -16.01 2.21 -9.29
N GLU A 98 -16.24 1.31 -8.35
CA GLU A 98 -17.38 1.31 -7.46
C GLU A 98 -16.88 1.47 -6.03
N ILE A 99 -17.43 2.42 -5.30
CA ILE A 99 -17.07 2.69 -3.89
C ILE A 99 -18.21 2.19 -3.02
N VAL A 100 -17.89 1.34 -2.04
CA VAL A 100 -18.85 0.77 -1.10
C VAL A 100 -18.54 1.25 0.31
N ASP A 101 -19.51 1.84 1.00
CA ASP A 101 -19.39 2.22 2.41
C ASP A 101 -19.65 1.00 3.30
N MET A 102 -18.60 0.47 3.90
CA MET A 102 -18.68 -0.67 4.81
C MET A 102 -19.39 -0.34 6.13
N GLN A 103 -19.63 0.93 6.47
CA GLN A 103 -20.43 1.31 7.63
C GLN A 103 -21.92 1.17 7.33
N GLU A 104 -22.34 1.53 6.12
CA GLU A 104 -23.69 1.31 5.63
C GLU A 104 -23.99 -0.20 5.52
N GLU A 105 -23.06 -0.98 4.95
CA GLU A 105 -23.14 -2.43 4.90
C GLU A 105 -23.37 -3.04 6.29
N ALA A 106 -22.60 -2.61 7.29
CA ALA A 106 -22.72 -3.07 8.68
C ALA A 106 -24.05 -2.63 9.33
N ALA A 107 -24.53 -1.42 9.02
CA ALA A 107 -25.83 -0.92 9.52
C ALA A 107 -27.01 -1.72 8.95
N GLU A 108 -26.86 -2.25 7.75
CA GLU A 108 -27.83 -3.11 7.07
C GLU A 108 -27.66 -4.62 7.42
N GLY A 109 -26.79 -4.93 8.38
CA GLY A 109 -26.61 -6.29 8.91
C GLY A 109 -25.54 -7.12 8.21
N ASN A 110 -24.68 -6.53 7.40
CA ASN A 110 -23.52 -7.23 6.86
C ASN A 110 -22.35 -7.20 7.87
N ASP A 111 -22.15 -8.29 8.59
CA ASP A 111 -21.03 -8.45 9.53
C ASP A 111 -19.76 -9.04 8.87
N SER A 112 -19.80 -9.32 7.56
CA SER A 112 -18.67 -9.83 6.79
C SER A 112 -17.56 -8.79 6.61
N LEU A 113 -16.34 -9.27 6.36
CA LEU A 113 -15.22 -8.41 5.95
C LEU A 113 -15.37 -7.91 4.52
N LEU A 114 -16.18 -8.59 3.72
CA LEU A 114 -16.45 -8.28 2.33
C LEU A 114 -17.83 -7.66 2.18
N SER A 115 -17.96 -6.64 1.34
CA SER A 115 -19.27 -6.09 0.99
C SER A 115 -20.10 -7.09 0.17
N ARG A 116 -21.41 -6.97 0.22
CA ARG A 116 -22.31 -7.76 -0.64
C ARG A 116 -21.98 -7.57 -2.12
N VAL A 117 -21.76 -6.33 -2.53
CA VAL A 117 -21.34 -5.99 -3.91
C VAL A 117 -20.06 -6.72 -4.30
N MET A 118 -19.06 -6.76 -3.44
CA MET A 118 -17.81 -7.50 -3.71
C MET A 118 -18.06 -9.01 -3.84
N CYS A 119 -18.88 -9.59 -2.96
CA CYS A 119 -19.25 -11.01 -3.03
C CYS A 119 -19.97 -11.34 -4.34
N ASP A 120 -20.89 -10.48 -4.78
CA ASP A 120 -21.62 -10.66 -6.04
C ASP A 120 -20.66 -10.60 -7.23
N LYS A 121 -19.74 -9.61 -7.24
CA LYS A 121 -18.72 -9.47 -8.30
C LYS A 121 -17.75 -10.64 -8.34
N LEU A 122 -17.29 -11.12 -7.19
CA LEU A 122 -16.45 -12.32 -7.12
C LEU A 122 -17.18 -13.55 -7.66
N THR A 123 -18.47 -13.70 -7.33
CA THR A 123 -19.30 -14.78 -7.86
C THR A 123 -19.40 -14.72 -9.39
N GLU A 124 -19.64 -13.52 -9.98
CA GLU A 124 -19.68 -13.33 -11.42
C GLU A 124 -18.34 -13.67 -12.09
N VAL A 125 -17.23 -13.20 -11.51
CA VAL A 125 -15.86 -13.42 -12.02
C VAL A 125 -15.51 -14.91 -12.02
N LEU A 126 -15.76 -15.59 -10.91
CA LEU A 126 -15.50 -17.03 -10.77
C LEU A 126 -16.37 -17.86 -11.71
N ALA A 127 -17.66 -17.49 -11.90
CA ALA A 127 -18.54 -18.17 -12.85
C ALA A 127 -18.06 -18.05 -14.30
N LYS A 128 -17.43 -16.92 -14.65
CA LYS A 128 -16.82 -16.70 -15.98
C LYS A 128 -15.43 -17.33 -16.12
N LYS A 129 -14.88 -17.91 -15.06
CA LYS A 129 -13.50 -18.42 -14.98
C LYS A 129 -12.47 -17.31 -15.24
N GLU A 130 -12.80 -16.10 -14.84
CA GLU A 130 -11.91 -14.97 -14.80
C GLU A 130 -11.20 -14.93 -13.44
N GLN A 131 -10.20 -14.06 -13.30
CA GLN A 131 -9.39 -13.94 -12.08
C GLN A 131 -9.68 -12.63 -11.35
N ALA A 132 -9.52 -12.64 -10.02
CA ALA A 132 -9.66 -11.47 -9.18
C ALA A 132 -8.36 -11.18 -8.40
N ILE A 133 -8.06 -9.90 -8.20
CA ILE A 133 -6.97 -9.44 -7.33
C ILE A 133 -7.57 -8.62 -6.21
N LEU A 134 -7.33 -9.03 -4.99
CA LEU A 134 -7.73 -8.31 -3.78
C LEU A 134 -6.50 -7.68 -3.12
N LEU A 135 -6.51 -6.37 -2.99
CA LEU A 135 -5.42 -5.63 -2.35
C LEU A 135 -5.89 -5.10 -1.00
N LEU A 136 -5.24 -5.55 0.07
CA LEU A 136 -5.39 -4.95 1.39
C LEU A 136 -4.39 -3.80 1.54
N ASN A 137 -4.87 -2.57 1.47
CA ASN A 137 -4.05 -1.38 1.72
C ASN A 137 -3.86 -1.15 3.22
N ARG A 138 -3.42 -2.19 3.96
CA ARG A 138 -3.21 -2.07 5.40
C ARG A 138 -1.98 -2.84 5.87
N ARG A 139 -1.00 -2.09 6.38
CA ARG A 139 0.23 -2.63 6.97
C ARG A 139 -0.07 -3.30 8.32
N GLY A 140 0.30 -4.58 8.45
CA GLY A 140 0.46 -5.30 9.71
C GLY A 140 -0.81 -5.74 10.44
N TYR A 141 -0.64 -6.70 11.35
CA TYR A 141 -1.60 -7.21 12.33
C TYR A 141 -1.95 -6.16 13.41
N THR A 142 -2.14 -4.90 13.05
CA THR A 142 -2.48 -3.90 14.03
C THR A 142 -3.96 -3.97 14.37
N THR A 143 -4.29 -4.82 15.31
CA THR A 143 -5.62 -4.85 15.89
C THR A 143 -5.80 -3.60 16.73
N TYR A 144 -6.68 -2.70 16.34
CA TYR A 144 -7.14 -1.60 17.17
C TYR A 144 -8.59 -1.79 17.56
N ILE A 145 -9.01 -1.11 18.62
CA ILE A 145 -10.40 -1.13 19.05
C ILE A 145 -11.12 0.07 18.45
N THR A 146 -12.32 -0.18 17.90
CA THR A 146 -13.26 0.86 17.47
C THR A 146 -14.52 0.78 18.33
N CYS A 147 -14.98 1.91 18.80
CA CYS A 147 -16.29 2.00 19.47
C CYS A 147 -17.40 1.94 18.42
N MET A 148 -18.37 1.05 18.65
CA MET A 148 -19.51 0.88 17.73
C MET A 148 -20.54 2.02 17.85
N ASP A 149 -20.55 2.75 18.96
CA ASP A 149 -21.51 3.83 19.19
C ASP A 149 -21.01 5.19 18.67
N CYS A 150 -19.81 5.64 19.08
CA CYS A 150 -19.24 6.89 18.58
C CYS A 150 -18.42 6.71 17.30
N ARG A 151 -18.21 5.46 16.84
CA ARG A 151 -17.48 5.08 15.62
C ARG A 151 -16.01 5.56 15.56
N GLN A 152 -15.46 5.96 16.71
CA GLN A 152 -14.09 6.40 16.81
C GLN A 152 -13.16 5.27 17.25
N PRO A 153 -11.94 5.18 16.72
CA PRO A 153 -10.93 4.27 17.24
C PRO A 153 -10.49 4.71 18.63
N VAL A 154 -10.15 3.75 19.49
CA VAL A 154 -9.53 4.07 20.78
C VAL A 154 -8.13 4.61 20.53
N ALA A 155 -7.95 5.89 20.76
CA ALA A 155 -6.73 6.63 20.46
C ALA A 155 -5.84 6.82 21.70
N CYS A 156 -4.55 6.99 21.44
CA CYS A 156 -3.57 7.36 22.46
C CYS A 156 -3.90 8.74 23.06
N PRO A 157 -3.97 8.89 24.39
CA PRO A 157 -4.29 10.18 25.02
C PRO A 157 -3.21 11.26 24.75
N ASN A 158 -1.98 10.86 24.44
CA ASN A 158 -0.87 11.79 24.20
C ASN A 158 -0.72 12.19 22.72
N CYS A 159 -1.06 11.29 21.79
CA CYS A 159 -0.74 11.45 20.36
C CYS A 159 -1.99 11.46 19.47
N ASN A 160 -3.15 11.13 20.00
CA ASN A 160 -4.42 11.02 19.28
C ASN A 160 -4.40 10.07 18.05
N ILE A 161 -3.47 9.09 18.06
CA ILE A 161 -3.41 8.03 17.04
C ILE A 161 -3.96 6.73 17.63
N PRO A 162 -4.57 5.84 16.80
CA PRO A 162 -5.12 4.58 17.29
C PRO A 162 -4.09 3.74 18.02
N LEU A 163 -4.48 3.19 19.17
CA LEU A 163 -3.68 2.21 19.91
C LEU A 163 -3.69 0.86 19.20
N THR A 164 -2.55 0.22 19.15
CA THR A 164 -2.36 -1.09 18.52
C THR A 164 -2.29 -2.19 19.57
N TYR A 165 -3.05 -3.26 19.37
CA TYR A 165 -2.95 -4.44 20.23
C TYR A 165 -1.73 -5.31 19.88
N HIS A 166 -0.97 -5.67 20.89
CA HIS A 166 0.18 -6.56 20.80
C HIS A 166 -0.12 -7.89 21.51
N LYS A 167 -0.45 -8.91 20.72
CA LYS A 167 -0.79 -10.25 21.24
C LYS A 167 0.30 -10.85 22.14
N LYS A 168 1.58 -10.57 21.84
CA LYS A 168 2.72 -11.11 22.61
C LYS A 168 2.77 -10.61 24.05
N ASN A 169 2.32 -9.38 24.30
CA ASN A 169 2.35 -8.73 25.60
C ASN A 169 0.95 -8.50 26.19
N ASP A 170 -0.10 -8.91 25.46
CA ASP A 170 -1.51 -8.70 25.81
C ASP A 170 -1.85 -7.24 26.18
N ARG A 171 -1.32 -6.30 25.40
CA ARG A 171 -1.42 -4.85 25.67
C ARG A 171 -1.68 -4.03 24.42
N TYR A 172 -2.37 -2.92 24.61
CA TYR A 172 -2.48 -1.86 23.60
C TYR A 172 -1.32 -0.88 23.76
N MET A 173 -0.67 -0.54 22.66
CA MET A 173 0.49 0.34 22.66
C MET A 173 0.41 1.40 21.56
N CYS A 174 0.86 2.60 21.88
CA CYS A 174 1.09 3.64 20.90
C CYS A 174 2.50 3.50 20.31
N HIS A 175 2.58 3.24 19.02
CA HIS A 175 3.88 3.13 18.33
C HIS A 175 4.64 4.45 18.19
N TYR A 176 3.99 5.57 18.50
CA TYR A 176 4.62 6.88 18.41
C TYR A 176 5.31 7.33 19.71
N CYS A 177 4.61 7.22 20.84
CA CYS A 177 5.13 7.68 22.14
C CYS A 177 5.41 6.54 23.15
N GLY A 178 5.11 5.30 22.81
CA GLY A 178 5.29 4.16 23.69
C GLY A 178 4.23 4.04 24.82
N TYR A 179 3.21 4.89 24.85
CA TYR A 179 2.11 4.76 25.81
C TYR A 179 1.49 3.38 25.71
N THR A 180 1.28 2.72 26.85
CA THR A 180 0.66 1.40 26.95
C THR A 180 -0.59 1.44 27.79
N MET A 181 -1.59 0.66 27.41
CA MET A 181 -2.83 0.45 28.12
C MET A 181 -3.13 -1.05 28.16
N ASP A 182 -3.49 -1.56 29.30
CA ASP A 182 -3.93 -2.94 29.44
C ASP A 182 -5.39 -3.07 28.90
N ASN A 183 -6.25 -3.79 29.50
CA ASN A 183 -7.60 -4.04 29.00
C ASN A 183 -8.42 -2.75 28.80
N ILE A 184 -9.17 -2.69 27.68
CA ILE A 184 -10.07 -1.57 27.36
C ILE A 184 -11.52 -2.08 27.43
N GLU A 185 -12.20 -1.78 28.53
CA GLU A 185 -13.58 -2.23 28.76
C GLU A 185 -14.60 -1.18 28.29
N HIS A 186 -14.22 0.08 28.29
CA HIS A 186 -15.11 1.20 27.97
C HIS A 186 -14.43 2.14 26.95
N CYS A 187 -15.22 2.71 26.06
CA CYS A 187 -14.74 3.73 25.15
C CYS A 187 -14.31 4.99 25.92
N PRO A 188 -13.04 5.44 25.78
CA PRO A 188 -12.58 6.64 26.50
C PRO A 188 -13.32 7.91 26.10
N GLN A 189 -13.98 7.94 24.92
CA GLN A 189 -14.66 9.12 24.41
C GLN A 189 -16.13 9.20 24.80
N CYS A 190 -16.86 8.08 24.78
CA CYS A 190 -18.31 8.07 25.01
C CYS A 190 -18.76 7.14 26.13
N GLY A 191 -17.84 6.44 26.80
CA GLY A 191 -18.16 5.51 27.90
C GLY A 191 -18.82 4.18 27.50
N SER A 192 -19.07 3.97 26.21
CA SER A 192 -19.74 2.76 25.72
C SER A 192 -18.90 1.50 25.94
N GLN A 193 -19.55 0.40 26.29
CA GLN A 193 -18.96 -0.93 26.35
C GLN A 193 -18.96 -1.66 24.98
N ARG A 194 -19.62 -1.10 23.98
CA ARG A 194 -19.70 -1.71 22.64
C ARG A 194 -18.42 -1.44 21.85
N LEU A 195 -17.38 -2.16 22.22
CA LEU A 195 -16.07 -2.09 21.59
C LEU A 195 -15.88 -3.29 20.66
N LYS A 196 -15.47 -3.03 19.43
CA LYS A 196 -15.15 -4.07 18.44
C LYS A 196 -13.65 -3.98 18.12
N SER A 197 -12.97 -5.12 18.22
CA SER A 197 -11.61 -5.25 17.75
C SER A 197 -11.61 -5.18 16.23
N SER A 198 -11.02 -4.14 15.68
CA SER A 198 -10.91 -3.88 14.25
C SER A 198 -9.47 -4.12 13.82
N GLY A 199 -9.23 -5.19 13.12
CA GLY A 199 -7.94 -5.55 12.56
C GLY A 199 -8.17 -6.66 11.57
N VAL A 200 -8.14 -6.31 10.27
CA VAL A 200 -8.27 -7.30 9.20
C VAL A 200 -6.88 -7.49 8.64
N GLY A 201 -6.22 -8.61 8.98
CA GLY A 201 -5.02 -9.08 8.29
C GLY A 201 -5.40 -9.92 7.08
N THR A 202 -4.45 -10.16 6.17
CA THR A 202 -4.60 -11.02 5.01
C THR A 202 -5.15 -12.40 5.38
N GLN A 203 -4.70 -12.97 6.50
CA GLN A 203 -5.20 -14.27 6.99
C GLN A 203 -6.71 -14.27 7.24
N ARG A 204 -7.26 -13.24 7.89
CA ARG A 204 -8.69 -13.19 8.15
C ARG A 204 -9.53 -13.01 6.89
N VAL A 205 -8.98 -12.29 5.89
CA VAL A 205 -9.64 -12.17 4.58
C VAL A 205 -9.57 -13.49 3.84
N GLU A 206 -8.45 -14.20 3.92
CA GLU A 206 -8.28 -15.54 3.37
C GLU A 206 -9.30 -16.51 3.98
N ASP A 207 -9.36 -16.60 5.30
CA ASP A 207 -10.33 -17.45 6.02
C ASP A 207 -11.80 -17.15 5.61
N GLU A 208 -12.12 -15.87 5.42
CA GLU A 208 -13.45 -15.44 4.98
C GLU A 208 -13.72 -15.79 3.52
N LEU A 209 -12.72 -15.64 2.64
CA LEU A 209 -12.83 -16.04 1.23
C LEU A 209 -12.99 -17.57 1.09
N GLU A 210 -12.22 -18.34 1.83
CA GLU A 210 -12.37 -19.82 1.87
C GLU A 210 -13.76 -20.25 2.34
N ARG A 211 -14.30 -19.54 3.32
CA ARG A 211 -15.66 -19.80 3.81
C ARG A 211 -16.74 -19.48 2.78
N LEU A 212 -16.60 -18.35 2.07
CA LEU A 212 -17.61 -17.88 1.11
C LEU A 212 -17.45 -18.53 -0.28
N PHE A 213 -16.23 -18.84 -0.68
CA PHE A 213 -15.88 -19.39 -1.99
C PHE A 213 -15.00 -20.64 -1.87
N PRO A 214 -15.50 -21.74 -1.27
CA PRO A 214 -14.69 -22.94 -0.99
C PRO A 214 -14.15 -23.64 -2.23
N GLN A 215 -14.65 -23.30 -3.42
CA GLN A 215 -14.19 -23.85 -4.70
C GLN A 215 -13.12 -22.99 -5.36
N ALA A 216 -12.88 -21.76 -4.88
CA ALA A 216 -11.89 -20.85 -5.45
C ALA A 216 -10.48 -21.23 -4.98
N ARG A 217 -9.53 -21.21 -5.89
CA ARG A 217 -8.12 -21.42 -5.59
C ARG A 217 -7.51 -20.07 -5.21
N LEU A 218 -7.15 -19.92 -3.95
CA LEU A 218 -6.60 -18.69 -3.39
C LEU A 218 -5.08 -18.70 -3.45
N LEU A 219 -4.49 -17.58 -3.82
CA LEU A 219 -3.06 -17.29 -3.71
C LEU A 219 -2.88 -16.11 -2.76
N ARG A 220 -2.31 -16.36 -1.58
CA ARG A 220 -1.94 -15.29 -0.67
C ARG A 220 -0.49 -14.86 -0.89
N MET A 221 -0.31 -13.56 -1.09
CA MET A 221 0.99 -12.90 -1.25
C MET A 221 1.15 -11.86 -0.16
N ASP A 222 1.93 -12.17 0.85
CA ASP A 222 2.33 -11.26 1.93
C ASP A 222 3.77 -11.57 2.39
N ALA A 223 4.34 -10.68 3.21
CA ALA A 223 5.71 -10.83 3.70
C ALA A 223 5.97 -12.12 4.48
N ASP A 224 4.91 -12.75 5.04
CA ASP A 224 5.04 -13.98 5.80
C ASP A 224 5.09 -15.22 4.89
N THR A 225 4.42 -15.16 3.73
CA THR A 225 4.33 -16.27 2.77
C THR A 225 5.41 -16.22 1.70
N THR A 226 5.99 -15.05 1.44
CA THR A 226 6.98 -14.83 0.38
C THR A 226 8.34 -14.46 0.96
N SER A 227 9.10 -15.46 1.41
CA SER A 227 10.42 -15.25 2.04
C SER A 227 11.57 -15.02 1.05
N SER A 228 11.39 -15.25 -0.25
CA SER A 228 12.42 -15.04 -1.27
C SER A 228 11.88 -14.34 -2.53
N ARG A 229 12.75 -13.58 -3.19
CA ARG A 229 12.42 -12.91 -4.47
C ARG A 229 11.96 -13.90 -5.55
N TYR A 230 12.48 -15.12 -5.55
CA TYR A 230 12.10 -16.15 -6.52
C TYR A 230 10.67 -16.63 -6.31
N SER A 231 10.19 -16.71 -5.08
CA SER A 231 8.81 -17.12 -4.79
C SER A 231 7.77 -16.15 -5.34
N TYR A 232 8.09 -14.85 -5.38
CA TYR A 232 7.20 -13.85 -6.00
C TYR A 232 7.00 -14.09 -7.49
N GLU A 233 8.10 -14.26 -8.23
CA GLU A 233 8.04 -14.46 -9.68
C GLU A 233 7.32 -15.78 -10.04
N GLU A 234 7.52 -16.83 -9.27
CA GLU A 234 6.86 -18.12 -9.45
C GLU A 234 5.35 -18.00 -9.19
N ASN A 235 4.96 -17.33 -8.10
CA ASN A 235 3.57 -17.13 -7.76
C ASN A 235 2.84 -16.26 -8.80
N PHE A 236 3.45 -15.18 -9.27
CA PHE A 236 2.89 -14.39 -10.35
C PHE A 236 2.72 -15.19 -11.66
N LYS A 237 3.70 -15.99 -12.03
CA LYS A 237 3.61 -16.85 -13.20
C LYS A 237 2.52 -17.92 -13.06
N ALA A 238 2.35 -18.47 -11.87
CA ALA A 238 1.28 -19.43 -11.58
C ALA A 238 -0.10 -18.76 -11.67
N PHE A 239 -0.23 -17.55 -11.13
CA PHE A 239 -1.45 -16.76 -11.26
C PHE A 239 -1.74 -16.41 -12.73
N GLU A 240 -0.76 -15.93 -13.48
CA GLU A 240 -0.88 -15.61 -14.91
C GLU A 240 -1.33 -16.82 -15.75
N LYS A 241 -0.89 -18.03 -15.40
CA LYS A 241 -1.30 -19.29 -16.05
C LYS A 241 -2.69 -19.77 -15.66
N GLY A 242 -3.38 -19.08 -14.74
CA GLY A 242 -4.71 -19.47 -14.28
C GLY A 242 -4.70 -20.64 -13.29
N GLU A 243 -3.58 -20.89 -12.59
CA GLU A 243 -3.51 -21.91 -11.54
C GLU A 243 -4.28 -21.49 -10.27
N TYR A 244 -4.52 -20.18 -10.12
CA TYR A 244 -5.29 -19.57 -9.04
C TYR A 244 -6.39 -18.66 -9.59
N ASP A 245 -7.48 -18.56 -8.85
CA ASP A 245 -8.66 -17.78 -9.22
C ASP A 245 -8.69 -16.41 -8.54
N ILE A 246 -8.21 -16.33 -7.29
CA ILE A 246 -8.14 -15.10 -6.52
C ILE A 246 -6.73 -14.93 -5.97
N MET A 247 -6.12 -13.77 -6.20
CA MET A 247 -4.88 -13.37 -5.56
C MET A 247 -5.18 -12.32 -4.47
N LEU A 248 -4.69 -12.56 -3.26
CA LEU A 248 -4.82 -11.69 -2.10
C LEU A 248 -3.44 -11.18 -1.69
N GLY A 249 -3.22 -9.87 -1.76
CA GLY A 249 -1.96 -9.24 -1.36
C GLY A 249 -2.13 -8.07 -0.41
N ASP A 250 -1.04 -7.64 0.22
CA ASP A 250 -1.01 -6.42 0.99
C ASP A 250 -0.05 -5.38 0.39
N SER A 251 -0.12 -4.14 0.87
CA SER A 251 0.74 -3.04 0.39
C SER A 251 2.21 -3.14 0.84
N ASN A 252 2.62 -4.22 1.50
CA ASN A 252 4.01 -4.44 1.92
C ASN A 252 4.88 -5.06 0.81
N ASP A 253 4.26 -5.58 -0.24
CA ASP A 253 4.93 -6.29 -1.33
C ASP A 253 5.66 -5.39 -2.33
N SER A 254 5.72 -4.09 -2.06
CA SER A 254 6.42 -3.08 -2.89
C SER A 254 7.84 -2.75 -2.41
N LYS A 255 8.54 -3.67 -1.71
CA LYS A 255 9.94 -3.45 -1.29
C LYS A 255 10.92 -4.29 -2.09
#